data_3bc5b654c7d3cdf74dca7b162a30f7f9
#
_entry.id   3bc5b654c7d3cdf74dca7b162a30f7f9
#
_cell.length_a   1.000
_cell.length_b   1.000
_cell.length_c   1.000
_cell.angle_alpha   90.00
_cell.angle_beta   90.00
_cell.angle_gamma   90.00
#
_symmetry.space_group_name_H-M   'P 1'
#
loop_
_entity.id
_entity.type
_entity.pdbx_description
1 polymer ?
#
loop_
_entity_poly.entity_id
_entity_poly.type
_entity_poly.pdbx_seq_one_letter_code
_entity_poly.pdbx_strand_id
1 'polypeptide(L)'
;EAKCFVGGSLLYAPDVGQIRLPGTFVAPWQWGWFLISAAFFSFGTTFSDKSAIWRTVGLVSLVAVFIMATVSGQRIALVLVPSAVILLTVLTGQVANLKRFIPIGVLFGIILSYLVVSNPAVVQTRLNSLESRWQASPPQQFIAEQFDFVLKKQDGIFGHGVGRATNAARSFGRTTLIETYHPKLIYEIGPLGLIAAMAMYSTLTIVTFRVYRNTKDKNLRSYAASMWVFVAFISYNPYWYPLDTDPVGVYYWLAAGVVLKIPELEKQEREKAEAAALSGAIGSAPEIPQKSKRRRNKLRDKPTFN
;
A
#
# COMPACT_ATOMS: atom_id res chain seq x y z
N GLU A 1 22.72 20.61 20.41
CA GLU A 1 23.09 19.24 20.82
C GLU A 1 21.94 18.32 20.51
N ALA A 2 22.11 17.41 19.55
CA ALA A 2 21.15 16.37 19.25
C ALA A 2 21.15 15.36 20.39
N LYS A 3 20.15 15.39 21.23
CA LYS A 3 19.94 14.36 22.26
C LYS A 3 19.41 13.11 21.55
N CYS A 4 20.28 12.14 21.34
CA CYS A 4 19.87 10.79 20.93
C CYS A 4 19.21 10.09 22.11
N PHE A 5 17.92 9.79 22.00
CA PHE A 5 17.26 8.88 22.90
C PHE A 5 17.36 7.45 22.36
N VAL A 6 17.63 6.49 23.23
CA VAL A 6 17.59 5.08 22.89
C VAL A 6 16.15 4.73 22.48
N GLY A 7 15.95 4.37 21.19
CA GLY A 7 14.63 3.94 20.71
C GLY A 7 13.94 4.86 19.69
N GLY A 8 14.60 5.88 19.16
CA GLY A 8 14.08 6.69 18.08
C GLY A 8 14.53 8.14 18.09
N SER A 9 14.63 8.76 16.92
CA SER A 9 14.91 10.18 16.85
C SER A 9 13.63 10.97 17.11
N LEU A 10 13.60 11.71 18.19
CA LEU A 10 12.60 12.72 18.47
C LEU A 10 12.94 13.95 17.63
N LEU A 11 12.25 14.13 16.51
CA LEU A 11 12.30 15.40 15.78
C LEU A 11 11.41 16.39 16.52
N TYR A 12 12.06 17.17 17.34
CA TYR A 12 11.47 18.26 18.10
C TYR A 12 11.41 19.51 17.20
N ALA A 13 10.23 20.12 17.09
CA ALA A 13 10.08 21.46 16.56
C ALA A 13 10.05 22.42 17.74
N PRO A 14 11.19 23.09 18.10
CA PRO A 14 11.30 23.89 19.32
C PRO A 14 10.32 25.07 19.35
N ASP A 15 10.02 25.64 18.18
CA ASP A 15 9.15 26.81 18.05
C ASP A 15 7.67 26.53 18.40
N VAL A 16 7.27 25.26 18.42
CA VAL A 16 5.87 24.85 18.62
C VAL A 16 5.70 23.81 19.73
N GLY A 17 6.78 23.37 20.39
CA GLY A 17 6.75 22.38 21.46
C GLY A 17 6.26 20.98 21.02
N GLN A 18 6.23 20.69 19.70
CA GLN A 18 5.65 19.45 19.17
C GLN A 18 6.69 18.39 18.88
N ILE A 19 6.42 17.20 19.40
CA ILE A 19 7.17 15.99 19.12
C ILE A 19 6.45 15.24 18.01
N ARG A 20 7.18 14.91 16.94
CA ARG A 20 6.72 13.96 15.90
C ARG A 20 7.19 12.57 16.29
N LEU A 21 6.26 11.63 16.34
CA LEU A 21 6.57 10.27 16.74
C LEU A 21 7.13 9.48 15.55
N PRO A 22 8.26 8.79 15.69
CA PRO A 22 8.81 7.92 14.64
C PRO A 22 8.16 6.52 14.63
N GLY A 23 7.33 6.17 15.61
CA GLY A 23 6.86 4.80 15.79
C GLY A 23 8.04 3.86 16.07
N THR A 24 8.11 2.76 15.33
CA THR A 24 9.22 1.80 15.37
C THR A 24 10.34 2.12 14.37
N PHE A 25 10.23 3.23 13.66
CA PHE A 25 11.19 3.68 12.65
C PHE A 25 12.20 4.67 13.22
N VAL A 26 13.28 4.87 12.49
CA VAL A 26 14.33 5.81 12.87
C VAL A 26 13.84 7.27 12.77
N ALA A 27 12.95 7.54 11.81
CA ALA A 27 12.50 8.89 11.53
C ALA A 27 10.97 8.97 11.36
N PRO A 28 10.35 10.08 11.79
CA PRO A 28 8.89 10.24 11.72
C PRO A 28 8.30 10.15 10.31
N TRP A 29 9.03 10.62 9.29
CA TRP A 29 8.57 10.53 7.89
C TRP A 29 8.55 9.08 7.38
N GLN A 30 9.44 8.20 7.85
CA GLN A 30 9.40 6.78 7.53
C GLN A 30 8.11 6.15 8.05
N TRP A 31 7.71 6.48 9.29
CA TRP A 31 6.43 6.02 9.83
C TRP A 31 5.25 6.57 9.04
N GLY A 32 5.26 7.85 8.67
CA GLY A 32 4.21 8.45 7.83
C GLY A 32 4.05 7.72 6.50
N TRP A 33 5.13 7.44 5.82
CA TRP A 33 5.11 6.69 4.57
C TRP A 33 4.69 5.23 4.74
N PHE A 34 5.13 4.58 5.83
CA PHE A 34 4.65 3.23 6.17
C PHE A 34 3.13 3.20 6.34
N LEU A 35 2.56 4.16 7.04
CA LEU A 35 1.10 4.25 7.25
C LEU A 35 0.35 4.46 5.92
N ILE A 36 0.87 5.30 5.04
CA ILE A 36 0.31 5.48 3.70
C ILE A 36 0.34 4.16 2.93
N SER A 37 1.48 3.48 2.88
CA SER A 37 1.62 2.17 2.22
C SER A 37 0.67 1.13 2.83
N ALA A 38 0.61 1.07 4.16
CA ALA A 38 -0.25 0.15 4.90
C ALA A 38 -1.75 0.37 4.59
N ALA A 39 -2.18 1.61 4.30
CA ALA A 39 -3.55 1.88 3.89
C ALA A 39 -3.91 1.14 2.60
N PHE A 40 -3.03 1.13 1.60
CA PHE A 40 -3.25 0.42 0.34
C PHE A 40 -3.31 -1.09 0.53
N PHE A 41 -2.37 -1.67 1.28
CA PHE A 41 -2.34 -3.11 1.55
C PHE A 41 -3.54 -3.55 2.38
N SER A 42 -3.87 -2.82 3.45
CA SER A 42 -5.00 -3.13 4.32
C SER A 42 -6.34 -3.00 3.58
N PHE A 43 -6.48 -2.00 2.70
CA PHE A 43 -7.67 -1.85 1.86
C PHE A 43 -7.83 -3.06 0.94
N GLY A 44 -6.78 -3.45 0.21
CA GLY A 44 -6.81 -4.62 -0.65
C GLY A 44 -7.26 -5.88 0.09
N THR A 45 -6.66 -6.14 1.27
CA THR A 45 -7.00 -7.30 2.10
C THR A 45 -8.45 -7.24 2.61
N THR A 46 -8.90 -6.08 3.10
CA THR A 46 -10.26 -5.90 3.64
C THR A 46 -11.35 -6.21 2.63
N PHE A 47 -11.18 -5.75 1.40
CA PHE A 47 -12.24 -5.80 0.40
C PHE A 47 -12.13 -6.95 -0.58
N SER A 48 -10.95 -7.54 -0.73
CA SER A 48 -10.68 -8.47 -1.83
C SER A 48 -10.32 -9.87 -1.37
N ASP A 49 -10.03 -10.10 -0.08
CA ASP A 49 -9.68 -11.43 0.38
C ASP A 49 -10.89 -12.36 0.43
N LYS A 50 -10.70 -13.63 0.06
CA LYS A 50 -11.73 -14.69 0.12
C LYS A 50 -11.96 -15.15 1.56
N SER A 51 -10.94 -15.12 2.42
CA SER A 51 -11.02 -15.52 3.83
C SER A 51 -11.63 -14.43 4.70
N ALA A 52 -12.64 -14.78 5.50
CA ALA A 52 -13.24 -13.87 6.46
C ALA A 52 -12.24 -13.38 7.52
N ILE A 53 -11.29 -14.24 7.92
CA ILE A 53 -10.26 -13.92 8.90
C ILE A 53 -9.37 -12.80 8.36
N TRP A 54 -8.84 -12.97 7.14
CA TRP A 54 -7.96 -11.96 6.53
C TRP A 54 -8.69 -10.64 6.26
N ARG A 55 -9.97 -10.68 5.87
CA ARG A 55 -10.78 -9.45 5.75
C ARG A 55 -10.90 -8.71 7.09
N THR A 56 -11.10 -9.45 8.18
CA THR A 56 -11.17 -8.86 9.52
C THR A 56 -9.81 -8.28 9.93
N VAL A 57 -8.72 -9.00 9.71
CA VAL A 57 -7.35 -8.50 9.96
C VAL A 57 -7.09 -7.23 9.15
N GLY A 58 -7.42 -7.24 7.84
CA GLY A 58 -7.28 -6.06 6.98
C GLY A 58 -8.07 -4.86 7.51
N LEU A 59 -9.30 -5.10 7.98
CA LEU A 59 -10.15 -4.06 8.53
C LEU A 59 -9.58 -3.46 9.82
N VAL A 60 -9.16 -4.31 10.76
CA VAL A 60 -8.52 -3.88 12.01
C VAL A 60 -7.25 -3.08 11.70
N SER A 61 -6.44 -3.58 10.74
CA SER A 61 -5.25 -2.87 10.28
C SER A 61 -5.58 -1.52 9.68
N LEU A 62 -6.63 -1.41 8.87
CA LEU A 62 -7.05 -0.15 8.27
C LEU A 62 -7.47 0.87 9.33
N VAL A 63 -8.24 0.44 10.34
CA VAL A 63 -8.62 1.28 11.48
C VAL A 63 -7.37 1.73 12.27
N ALA A 64 -6.45 0.80 12.54
CA ALA A 64 -5.19 1.12 13.21
C ALA A 64 -4.36 2.15 12.42
N VAL A 65 -4.31 2.03 11.08
CA VAL A 65 -3.64 3.00 10.21
C VAL A 65 -4.25 4.40 10.34
N PHE A 66 -5.57 4.53 10.36
CA PHE A 66 -6.24 5.83 10.57
C PHE A 66 -5.90 6.44 11.93
N ILE A 67 -5.98 5.65 13.00
CA ILE A 67 -5.63 6.10 14.36
C ILE A 67 -4.16 6.53 14.40
N MET A 68 -3.26 5.71 13.88
CA MET A 68 -1.83 5.97 13.92
C MET A 68 -1.42 7.14 12.98
N ALA A 69 -2.13 7.37 11.87
CA ALA A 69 -1.91 8.55 11.03
C ALA A 69 -2.16 9.84 11.83
N THR A 70 -3.20 9.85 12.67
CA THR A 70 -3.49 10.98 13.56
C THR A 70 -2.44 11.12 14.68
N VAL A 71 -2.05 10.01 15.31
CA VAL A 71 -1.08 9.98 16.41
C VAL A 71 0.32 10.36 15.95
N SER A 72 0.71 9.96 14.72
CA SER A 72 2.06 10.21 14.19
C SER A 72 2.45 11.68 14.10
N GLY A 73 1.46 12.57 13.98
CA GLY A 73 1.68 14.00 13.73
C GLY A 73 2.24 14.31 12.34
N GLN A 74 2.22 13.32 11.43
CA GLN A 74 2.66 13.50 10.05
C GLN A 74 1.52 14.00 9.17
N ARG A 75 1.59 15.27 8.74
CA ARG A 75 0.56 15.91 7.90
C ARG A 75 0.25 15.14 6.63
N ILE A 76 1.29 14.59 5.99
CA ILE A 76 1.14 13.82 4.76
C ILE A 76 0.33 12.54 4.98
N ALA A 77 0.55 11.81 6.07
CA ALA A 77 -0.21 10.62 6.40
C ALA A 77 -1.66 10.95 6.73
N LEU A 78 -1.89 12.04 7.48
CA LEU A 78 -3.24 12.50 7.84
C LEU A 78 -4.11 12.83 6.62
N VAL A 79 -3.50 13.36 5.55
CA VAL A 79 -4.21 13.70 4.30
C VAL A 79 -4.27 12.51 3.35
N LEU A 80 -3.15 11.82 3.14
CA LEU A 80 -3.07 10.79 2.10
C LEU A 80 -3.74 9.46 2.48
N VAL A 81 -3.77 9.09 3.77
CA VAL A 81 -4.46 7.85 4.19
C VAL A 81 -5.95 7.90 3.87
N PRO A 82 -6.74 8.91 4.31
CA PRO A 82 -8.14 9.00 3.94
C PRO A 82 -8.34 9.17 2.43
N SER A 83 -7.52 9.98 1.77
CA SER A 83 -7.61 10.20 0.32
C SER A 83 -7.40 8.91 -0.47
N ALA A 84 -6.43 8.08 -0.08
CA ALA A 84 -6.18 6.78 -0.69
C ALA A 84 -7.39 5.84 -0.53
N VAL A 85 -7.97 5.78 0.67
CA VAL A 85 -9.14 4.93 0.95
C VAL A 85 -10.36 5.38 0.16
N ILE A 86 -10.61 6.69 0.06
CA ILE A 86 -11.70 7.25 -0.74
C ILE A 86 -11.50 6.90 -2.21
N LEU A 87 -10.31 7.18 -2.75
CA LEU A 87 -9.98 6.89 -4.15
C LEU A 87 -10.17 5.40 -4.47
N LEU A 88 -9.63 4.51 -3.63
CA LEU A 88 -9.75 3.08 -3.82
C LEU A 88 -11.20 2.60 -3.72
N THR A 89 -11.98 3.14 -2.80
CA THR A 89 -13.40 2.80 -2.64
C THR A 89 -14.19 3.13 -3.92
N VAL A 90 -13.92 4.29 -4.51
CA VAL A 90 -14.56 4.71 -5.78
C VAL A 90 -14.06 3.84 -6.93
N LEU A 91 -12.75 3.67 -7.07
CA LEU A 91 -12.12 2.97 -8.18
C LEU A 91 -12.49 1.48 -8.25
N THR A 92 -12.63 0.83 -7.08
CA THR A 92 -12.97 -0.60 -6.98
C THR A 92 -14.47 -0.85 -6.91
N GLY A 93 -15.30 0.21 -6.93
CA GLY A 93 -16.76 0.10 -6.83
C GLY A 93 -17.25 -0.40 -5.46
N GLN A 94 -16.43 -0.25 -4.42
CA GLN A 94 -16.76 -0.72 -3.06
C GLN A 94 -17.69 0.23 -2.29
N VAL A 95 -18.21 1.27 -2.94
CA VAL A 95 -19.13 2.25 -2.34
C VAL A 95 -20.34 1.56 -1.69
N ALA A 96 -20.91 0.53 -2.34
CA ALA A 96 -22.04 -0.25 -1.80
C ALA A 96 -21.67 -1.01 -0.50
N ASN A 97 -20.40 -1.35 -0.32
CA ASN A 97 -19.91 -2.07 0.85
C ASN A 97 -19.53 -1.14 2.01
N LEU A 98 -19.55 0.19 1.82
CA LEU A 98 -19.29 1.16 2.88
C LEU A 98 -20.22 1.01 4.08
N LYS A 99 -21.43 0.49 3.90
CA LYS A 99 -22.34 0.19 4.99
C LYS A 99 -21.74 -0.70 6.08
N ARG A 100 -20.79 -1.58 5.72
CA ARG A 100 -20.06 -2.44 6.67
C ARG A 100 -19.10 -1.65 7.57
N PHE A 101 -18.71 -0.45 7.14
CA PHE A 101 -17.78 0.42 7.87
C PHE A 101 -18.49 1.44 8.76
N ILE A 102 -19.82 1.59 8.61
CA ILE A 102 -20.59 2.52 9.44
C ILE A 102 -20.33 2.28 10.93
N PRO A 103 -20.39 1.04 11.47
CA PRO A 103 -20.14 0.81 12.90
C PRO A 103 -18.73 1.24 13.33
N ILE A 104 -17.74 1.02 12.45
CA ILE A 104 -16.35 1.36 12.71
C ILE A 104 -16.15 2.88 12.60
N GLY A 105 -16.75 3.51 11.59
CA GLY A 105 -16.75 4.97 11.47
C GLY A 105 -17.40 5.65 12.66
N VAL A 106 -18.50 5.11 13.15
CA VAL A 106 -19.19 5.59 14.36
C VAL A 106 -18.29 5.41 15.58
N LEU A 107 -17.70 4.23 15.78
CA LEU A 107 -16.79 3.98 16.90
C LEU A 107 -15.57 4.91 16.84
N PHE A 108 -14.97 5.09 15.67
CA PHE A 108 -13.86 6.02 15.47
C PHE A 108 -14.28 7.47 15.76
N GLY A 109 -15.46 7.88 15.28
CA GLY A 109 -16.04 9.19 15.57
C GLY A 109 -16.26 9.42 17.06
N ILE A 110 -16.73 8.42 17.80
CA ILE A 110 -16.91 8.48 19.25
C ILE A 110 -15.56 8.64 19.95
N ILE A 111 -14.56 7.81 19.58
CA ILE A 111 -13.21 7.89 20.17
C ILE A 111 -12.59 9.26 19.87
N LEU A 112 -12.68 9.73 18.64
CA LEU A 112 -12.14 11.03 18.24
C LEU A 112 -12.84 12.17 19.01
N SER A 113 -14.16 12.14 19.10
CA SER A 113 -14.94 13.12 19.86
C SER A 113 -14.56 13.11 21.34
N TYR A 114 -14.39 11.94 21.94
CA TYR A 114 -13.94 11.81 23.31
C TYR A 114 -12.53 12.42 23.51
N LEU A 115 -11.59 12.13 22.62
CA LEU A 115 -10.23 12.69 22.69
C LEU A 115 -10.22 14.22 22.54
N VAL A 116 -11.04 14.75 21.64
CA VAL A 116 -11.19 16.22 21.42
C VAL A 116 -11.76 16.88 22.67
N VAL A 117 -12.82 16.33 23.23
CA VAL A 117 -13.50 16.89 24.41
C VAL A 117 -12.64 16.77 25.67
N SER A 118 -11.92 15.65 25.82
CA SER A 118 -11.07 15.40 27.00
C SER A 118 -9.77 16.20 26.99
N ASN A 119 -9.28 16.62 25.82
CA ASN A 119 -7.99 17.30 25.68
C ASN A 119 -8.05 18.48 24.71
N PRO A 120 -8.91 19.48 24.92
CA PRO A 120 -9.14 20.57 23.96
C PRO A 120 -7.87 21.37 23.69
N ALA A 121 -7.04 21.62 24.69
CA ALA A 121 -5.79 22.37 24.54
C ALA A 121 -4.79 21.65 23.63
N VAL A 122 -4.67 20.32 23.76
CA VAL A 122 -3.79 19.51 22.89
C VAL A 122 -4.29 19.53 21.45
N VAL A 123 -5.60 19.39 21.26
CA VAL A 123 -6.21 19.41 19.92
C VAL A 123 -6.02 20.77 19.26
N GLN A 124 -6.28 21.87 19.99
CA GLN A 124 -6.09 23.21 19.48
C GLN A 124 -4.63 23.49 19.12
N THR A 125 -3.68 23.07 19.96
CA THR A 125 -2.25 23.19 19.67
C THR A 125 -1.88 22.39 18.39
N ARG A 126 -2.46 21.21 18.20
CA ARG A 126 -2.24 20.41 16.98
C ARG A 126 -2.80 21.09 15.73
N LEU A 127 -4.02 21.61 15.80
CA LEU A 127 -4.66 22.33 14.69
C LEU A 127 -3.87 23.60 14.33
N ASN A 128 -3.52 24.42 15.31
CA ASN A 128 -2.72 25.63 15.09
C ASN A 128 -1.36 25.31 14.46
N SER A 129 -0.73 24.21 14.88
CA SER A 129 0.52 23.75 14.29
C SER A 129 0.36 23.23 12.87
N LEU A 130 -0.76 22.60 12.53
CA LEU A 130 -1.05 22.19 11.15
C LEU A 130 -1.21 23.41 10.26
N GLU A 131 -1.99 24.39 10.72
CA GLU A 131 -2.25 25.61 9.98
C GLU A 131 -0.99 26.46 9.80
N SER A 132 -0.25 26.75 10.87
CA SER A 132 0.98 27.56 10.81
C SER A 132 2.03 26.93 9.87
N ARG A 133 2.17 25.63 9.89
CA ARG A 133 3.12 24.92 8.99
C ARG A 133 2.62 24.89 7.54
N TRP A 134 1.31 24.81 7.32
CA TRP A 134 0.76 24.91 5.97
C TRP A 134 1.00 26.27 5.35
N GLN A 135 0.84 27.31 6.16
CA GLN A 135 1.10 28.69 5.75
C GLN A 135 2.61 28.97 5.56
N ALA A 136 3.45 28.44 6.47
CA ALA A 136 4.91 28.65 6.42
C ALA A 136 5.60 27.92 5.27
N SER A 137 5.07 26.78 4.82
CA SER A 137 5.67 25.98 3.74
C SER A 137 4.58 25.19 3.02
N PRO A 138 3.84 25.83 2.09
CA PRO A 138 2.88 25.15 1.24
C PRO A 138 3.59 24.09 0.38
N PRO A 139 3.07 22.84 0.27
CA PRO A 139 3.75 21.77 -0.46
C PRO A 139 4.10 22.11 -1.90
N GLN A 140 3.22 22.82 -2.60
CA GLN A 140 3.42 23.23 -3.99
C GLN A 140 4.58 24.21 -4.14
N GLN A 141 4.63 25.22 -3.27
CA GLN A 141 5.69 26.20 -3.26
C GLN A 141 7.04 25.53 -2.91
N PHE A 142 7.05 24.69 -1.90
CA PHE A 142 8.24 23.95 -1.51
C PHE A 142 8.79 23.08 -2.66
N ILE A 143 7.92 22.36 -3.37
CA ILE A 143 8.34 21.58 -4.54
C ILE A 143 8.92 22.47 -5.63
N ALA A 144 8.25 23.60 -5.94
CA ALA A 144 8.72 24.53 -6.96
C ALA A 144 10.09 25.14 -6.61
N GLU A 145 10.28 25.55 -5.36
CA GLU A 145 11.56 26.07 -4.85
C GLU A 145 12.69 25.04 -4.96
N GLN A 146 12.41 23.75 -4.67
CA GLN A 146 13.39 22.69 -4.82
C GLN A 146 13.76 22.45 -6.29
N PHE A 147 12.82 22.52 -7.22
CA PHE A 147 13.10 22.46 -8.66
C PHE A 147 13.96 23.65 -9.10
N ASP A 148 13.57 24.86 -8.74
CA ASP A 148 14.30 26.08 -9.10
C ASP A 148 15.74 26.06 -8.54
N PHE A 149 15.90 25.64 -7.29
CA PHE A 149 17.18 25.49 -6.66
C PHE A 149 18.09 24.51 -7.41
N VAL A 150 17.57 23.35 -7.80
CA VAL A 150 18.33 22.32 -8.50
C VAL A 150 18.67 22.76 -9.92
N LEU A 151 17.70 23.33 -10.65
CA LEU A 151 17.91 23.79 -12.03
C LEU A 151 18.98 24.89 -12.11
N LYS A 152 19.05 25.79 -11.11
CA LYS A 152 20.10 26.79 -11.02
C LYS A 152 21.49 26.24 -10.75
N LYS A 153 21.59 25.04 -10.16
CA LYS A 153 22.86 24.38 -9.84
C LYS A 153 23.27 23.31 -10.85
N GLN A 154 22.38 22.99 -11.79
CA GLN A 154 22.61 21.92 -12.75
C GLN A 154 23.47 22.42 -13.91
N ASP A 155 24.64 21.79 -14.07
CA ASP A 155 25.55 22.03 -15.19
C ASP A 155 25.52 20.84 -16.15
N GLY A 156 24.93 21.02 -17.34
CA GLY A 156 24.86 20.00 -18.37
C GLY A 156 23.75 18.97 -18.21
N ILE A 157 23.87 17.86 -18.92
CA ILE A 157 22.82 16.81 -19.00
C ILE A 157 23.02 15.68 -17.99
N PHE A 158 24.20 15.57 -17.39
CA PHE A 158 24.53 14.61 -16.34
C PHE A 158 24.52 15.29 -14.97
N GLY A 159 24.20 14.51 -13.94
CA GLY A 159 24.14 15.02 -12.57
C GLY A 159 25.51 15.05 -11.87
N HIS A 160 25.48 15.40 -10.59
CA HIS A 160 26.66 15.51 -9.73
C HIS A 160 27.12 14.17 -9.13
N GLY A 161 26.41 13.08 -9.43
CA GLY A 161 26.67 11.74 -8.93
C GLY A 161 25.67 11.28 -7.85
N VAL A 162 25.38 9.99 -7.86
CA VAL A 162 24.45 9.33 -6.92
C VAL A 162 24.95 9.52 -5.48
N GLY A 163 24.03 9.81 -4.55
CA GLY A 163 24.32 10.06 -3.14
C GLY A 163 24.74 11.50 -2.82
N ARG A 164 24.87 12.39 -3.82
CA ARG A 164 25.25 13.79 -3.60
C ARG A 164 24.11 14.69 -3.08
N ALA A 165 22.88 14.23 -3.20
CA ALA A 165 21.69 14.97 -2.76
C ALA A 165 21.16 14.48 -1.39
N THR A 166 21.97 13.81 -0.60
CA THR A 166 21.56 13.28 0.71
C THR A 166 22.59 13.56 1.79
N ASN A 167 22.13 13.82 3.01
CA ASN A 167 23.02 13.97 4.16
C ASN A 167 23.72 12.67 4.58
N ALA A 168 23.21 11.51 4.20
CA ALA A 168 23.79 10.22 4.54
C ALA A 168 25.21 10.04 3.97
N ALA A 169 25.46 10.61 2.79
CA ALA A 169 26.76 10.49 2.11
C ALA A 169 27.77 11.61 2.46
N ARG A 170 27.45 12.53 3.38
CA ARG A 170 28.33 13.66 3.73
C ARG A 170 29.71 13.25 4.29
N SER A 171 29.82 12.06 4.85
CA SER A 171 31.12 11.49 5.29
C SER A 171 32.04 11.12 4.12
N PHE A 172 31.47 10.94 2.92
CA PHE A 172 32.22 10.59 1.71
C PHE A 172 32.49 11.81 0.81
N GLY A 173 31.99 12.99 1.16
CA GLY A 173 32.24 14.22 0.40
C GLY A 173 31.14 15.27 0.61
N ARG A 174 31.26 16.38 -0.15
CA ARG A 174 30.26 17.46 -0.07
C ARG A 174 28.92 16.99 -0.64
N THR A 175 27.85 17.20 0.13
CA THR A 175 26.48 16.88 -0.26
C THR A 175 25.59 18.11 -0.18
N THR A 176 24.52 18.10 -0.96
CA THR A 176 23.47 19.13 -0.93
C THR A 176 22.18 18.44 -0.54
N LEU A 177 21.53 18.87 0.55
CA LEU A 177 20.25 18.29 0.96
C LEU A 177 19.15 18.76 0.00
N ILE A 178 18.51 17.79 -0.67
CA ILE A 178 17.35 18.01 -1.52
C ILE A 178 16.22 17.12 -0.98
N GLU A 179 15.10 17.72 -0.58
CA GLU A 179 14.03 17.05 0.15
C GLU A 179 12.86 16.63 -0.73
N THR A 180 13.02 16.69 -2.06
CA THR A 180 12.02 16.27 -3.05
C THR A 180 12.64 15.30 -4.05
N TYR A 181 11.88 14.27 -4.44
CA TYR A 181 12.45 13.12 -5.16
C TYR A 181 12.87 13.45 -6.60
N HIS A 182 12.01 14.09 -7.39
CA HIS A 182 12.35 14.40 -8.78
C HIS A 182 13.48 15.43 -8.91
N PRO A 183 13.51 16.54 -8.15
CA PRO A 183 14.66 17.42 -8.09
C PRO A 183 15.94 16.70 -7.64
N LYS A 184 15.84 15.77 -6.69
CA LYS A 184 16.98 14.95 -6.28
C LYS A 184 17.53 14.13 -7.45
N LEU A 185 16.67 13.49 -8.25
CA LEU A 185 17.09 12.75 -9.45
C LEU A 185 17.80 13.68 -10.46
N ILE A 186 17.28 14.89 -10.70
CA ILE A 186 17.94 15.87 -11.58
C ILE A 186 19.34 16.18 -11.04
N TYR A 187 19.47 16.45 -9.76
CA TYR A 187 20.76 16.80 -9.17
C TYR A 187 21.76 15.65 -9.22
N GLU A 188 21.34 14.42 -8.92
CA GLU A 188 22.23 13.26 -8.84
C GLU A 188 22.57 12.65 -10.21
N ILE A 189 21.58 12.48 -11.08
CA ILE A 189 21.74 11.77 -12.36
C ILE A 189 21.41 12.63 -13.60
N GLY A 190 21.12 13.90 -13.39
CA GLY A 190 20.86 14.88 -14.43
C GLY A 190 19.46 14.80 -15.06
N PRO A 191 19.15 15.75 -15.95
CA PRO A 191 17.89 15.75 -16.69
C PRO A 191 17.67 14.48 -17.51
N LEU A 192 18.72 13.94 -18.12
CA LEU A 192 18.64 12.68 -18.87
C LEU A 192 18.29 11.51 -17.96
N GLY A 193 18.87 11.45 -16.77
CA GLY A 193 18.57 10.43 -15.76
C GLY A 193 17.13 10.55 -15.25
N LEU A 194 16.61 11.76 -15.03
CA LEU A 194 15.20 11.96 -14.70
C LEU A 194 14.28 11.44 -15.80
N ILE A 195 14.56 11.75 -17.08
CA ILE A 195 13.77 11.25 -18.22
C ILE A 195 13.76 9.72 -18.23
N ALA A 196 14.92 9.08 -18.08
CA ALA A 196 15.03 7.63 -18.03
C ALA A 196 14.24 7.03 -16.84
N ALA A 197 14.34 7.62 -15.65
CA ALA A 197 13.59 7.20 -14.47
C ALA A 197 12.08 7.35 -14.69
N MET A 198 11.63 8.48 -15.23
CA MET A 198 10.22 8.71 -15.53
C MET A 198 9.69 7.76 -16.62
N ALA A 199 10.50 7.43 -17.63
CA ALA A 199 10.14 6.41 -18.61
C ALA A 199 9.98 5.02 -17.98
N MET A 200 10.88 4.64 -17.07
CA MET A 200 10.79 3.38 -16.32
C MET A 200 9.54 3.34 -15.42
N TYR A 201 9.28 4.38 -14.63
CA TYR A 201 8.10 4.45 -13.76
C TYR A 201 6.81 4.48 -14.56
N SER A 202 6.78 5.21 -15.68
CA SER A 202 5.60 5.25 -16.56
C SER A 202 5.34 3.88 -17.20
N THR A 203 6.38 3.20 -17.66
CA THR A 203 6.27 1.83 -18.18
C THR A 203 5.70 0.89 -17.12
N LEU A 204 6.23 0.92 -15.91
CA LEU A 204 5.76 0.08 -14.81
C LEU A 204 4.30 0.40 -14.46
N THR A 205 3.94 1.68 -14.37
CA THR A 205 2.56 2.11 -14.11
C THR A 205 1.60 1.65 -15.21
N ILE A 206 2.00 1.76 -16.48
CA ILE A 206 1.17 1.32 -17.62
C ILE A 206 1.01 -0.20 -17.64
N VAL A 207 2.09 -0.95 -17.41
CA VAL A 207 2.03 -2.42 -17.42
C VAL A 207 1.16 -2.92 -16.26
N THR A 208 1.34 -2.41 -15.06
CA THR A 208 0.52 -2.77 -13.89
C THR A 208 -0.94 -2.34 -14.09
N PHE A 209 -1.22 -1.21 -14.73
CA PHE A 209 -2.57 -0.80 -15.13
C PHE A 209 -3.22 -1.79 -16.10
N ARG A 210 -2.46 -2.24 -17.12
CA ARG A 210 -2.96 -3.24 -18.08
C ARG A 210 -3.32 -4.55 -17.39
N VAL A 211 -2.51 -5.00 -16.45
CA VAL A 211 -2.81 -6.18 -15.63
C VAL A 211 -4.11 -5.97 -14.87
N TYR A 212 -4.25 -4.86 -14.13
CA TYR A 212 -5.47 -4.52 -13.42
C TYR A 212 -6.71 -4.56 -14.33
N ARG A 213 -6.63 -3.95 -15.52
CA ARG A 213 -7.76 -3.87 -16.46
C ARG A 213 -8.12 -5.24 -17.06
N ASN A 214 -7.14 -6.10 -17.28
CA ASN A 214 -7.33 -7.39 -17.95
C ASN A 214 -7.69 -8.52 -16.99
N THR A 215 -7.50 -8.36 -15.69
CA THR A 215 -7.84 -9.35 -14.66
C THR A 215 -9.36 -9.54 -14.59
N LYS A 216 -9.83 -10.78 -14.72
CA LYS A 216 -11.26 -11.14 -14.75
C LYS A 216 -11.82 -11.42 -13.36
N ASP A 217 -11.03 -12.10 -12.51
CA ASP A 217 -11.42 -12.37 -11.14
C ASP A 217 -11.58 -11.04 -10.37
N LYS A 218 -12.76 -10.85 -9.78
CA LYS A 218 -13.12 -9.58 -9.10
C LYS A 218 -12.21 -9.29 -7.91
N ASN A 219 -11.80 -10.32 -7.16
CA ASN A 219 -10.98 -10.17 -5.98
C ASN A 219 -9.54 -9.81 -6.38
N LEU A 220 -8.95 -10.58 -7.30
CA LEU A 220 -7.61 -10.30 -7.83
C LEU A 220 -7.56 -8.93 -8.51
N ARG A 221 -8.61 -8.53 -9.25
CA ARG A 221 -8.70 -7.21 -9.86
C ARG A 221 -8.75 -6.08 -8.84
N SER A 222 -9.45 -6.28 -7.71
CA SER A 222 -9.49 -5.28 -6.65
C SER A 222 -8.13 -5.15 -5.95
N TYR A 223 -7.42 -6.25 -5.71
CA TYR A 223 -6.02 -6.22 -5.26
C TYR A 223 -5.11 -5.51 -6.26
N ALA A 224 -5.23 -5.87 -7.54
CA ALA A 224 -4.47 -5.22 -8.61
C ALA A 224 -4.70 -3.71 -8.64
N ALA A 225 -5.96 -3.27 -8.48
CA ALA A 225 -6.31 -1.86 -8.42
C ALA A 225 -5.62 -1.14 -7.25
N SER A 226 -5.68 -1.72 -6.05
CA SER A 226 -5.07 -1.13 -4.86
C SER A 226 -3.55 -0.98 -5.01
N MET A 227 -2.88 -2.05 -5.45
CA MET A 227 -1.42 -2.04 -5.65
C MET A 227 -1.01 -1.14 -6.82
N TRP A 228 -1.77 -1.13 -7.93
CA TRP A 228 -1.52 -0.24 -9.05
C TRP A 228 -1.63 1.23 -8.65
N VAL A 229 -2.66 1.62 -7.90
CA VAL A 229 -2.79 3.01 -7.42
C VAL A 229 -1.62 3.39 -6.55
N PHE A 230 -1.15 2.49 -5.68
CA PHE A 230 0.03 2.72 -4.88
C PHE A 230 1.28 2.93 -5.75
N VAL A 231 1.52 2.05 -6.72
CA VAL A 231 2.64 2.18 -7.66
C VAL A 231 2.56 3.50 -8.43
N ALA A 232 1.40 3.84 -9.01
CA ALA A 232 1.20 5.08 -9.73
C ALA A 232 1.43 6.30 -8.84
N PHE A 233 0.88 6.30 -7.63
CA PHE A 233 1.02 7.40 -6.69
C PHE A 233 2.48 7.63 -6.32
N ILE A 234 3.23 6.59 -5.95
CA ILE A 234 4.64 6.71 -5.57
C ILE A 234 5.51 7.12 -6.76
N SER A 235 5.23 6.59 -7.97
CA SER A 235 5.97 6.90 -9.20
C SER A 235 6.01 8.39 -9.53
N TYR A 236 4.88 9.08 -9.31
CA TYR A 236 4.71 10.47 -9.72
C TYR A 236 4.70 11.47 -8.55
N ASN A 237 4.85 10.98 -7.31
CA ASN A 237 4.91 11.87 -6.17
C ASN A 237 6.31 12.49 -6.01
N PRO A 238 6.46 13.80 -6.22
CA PRO A 238 7.76 14.47 -6.05
C PRO A 238 8.07 14.75 -4.58
N TYR A 239 7.07 14.76 -3.71
CA TYR A 239 7.19 15.26 -2.35
C TYR A 239 7.83 14.23 -1.42
N TRP A 240 8.84 14.63 -0.64
CA TRP A 240 9.52 13.82 0.37
C TRP A 240 10.10 12.48 -0.11
N TYR A 241 10.77 12.47 -1.26
CA TYR A 241 11.55 11.34 -1.81
C TYR A 241 11.08 9.93 -1.38
N PRO A 242 9.83 9.52 -1.72
CA PRO A 242 9.25 8.29 -1.19
C PRO A 242 10.06 7.04 -1.53
N LEU A 243 10.67 6.97 -2.72
CA LEU A 243 11.45 5.80 -3.15
C LEU A 243 12.83 5.68 -2.48
N ASP A 244 13.33 6.76 -1.86
CA ASP A 244 14.54 6.75 -1.06
C ASP A 244 14.27 6.55 0.44
N THR A 245 13.00 6.42 0.82
CA THR A 245 12.58 6.28 2.21
C THR A 245 12.28 4.82 2.51
N ASP A 246 13.10 4.19 3.34
CA ASP A 246 12.77 2.88 3.88
C ASP A 246 11.51 2.96 4.77
N PRO A 247 10.58 2.01 4.67
CA PRO A 247 10.58 0.82 3.81
C PRO A 247 9.78 0.99 2.50
N VAL A 248 9.47 2.23 2.08
CA VAL A 248 8.55 2.52 0.95
C VAL A 248 9.08 1.97 -0.36
N GLY A 249 10.38 2.12 -0.62
CA GLY A 249 11.02 1.57 -1.81
C GLY A 249 10.80 0.06 -1.92
N VAL A 250 10.95 -0.66 -0.82
CA VAL A 250 10.69 -2.11 -0.78
C VAL A 250 9.24 -2.42 -1.10
N TYR A 251 8.29 -1.71 -0.48
CA TYR A 251 6.85 -1.92 -0.72
C TYR A 251 6.43 -1.57 -2.14
N TYR A 252 7.04 -0.55 -2.74
CA TYR A 252 6.78 -0.17 -4.12
C TYR A 252 7.11 -1.31 -5.09
N TRP A 253 8.31 -1.88 -4.99
CA TRP A 253 8.73 -2.98 -5.85
C TRP A 253 7.95 -4.25 -5.55
N LEU A 254 7.64 -4.53 -4.29
CA LEU A 254 6.79 -5.65 -3.90
C LEU A 254 5.39 -5.51 -4.52
N ALA A 255 4.75 -4.35 -4.39
CA ALA A 255 3.42 -4.10 -4.95
C ALA A 255 3.41 -4.27 -6.47
N ALA A 256 4.42 -3.71 -7.17
CA ALA A 256 4.57 -3.90 -8.60
C ALA A 256 4.74 -5.38 -8.99
N GLY A 257 5.62 -6.10 -8.29
CA GLY A 257 5.85 -7.53 -8.50
C GLY A 257 4.61 -8.39 -8.27
N VAL A 258 3.84 -8.10 -7.21
CA VAL A 258 2.56 -8.77 -6.93
C VAL A 258 1.57 -8.55 -8.07
N VAL A 259 1.41 -7.31 -8.55
CA VAL A 259 0.50 -7.03 -9.67
C VAL A 259 0.92 -7.79 -10.91
N LEU A 260 2.21 -7.79 -11.25
CA LEU A 260 2.73 -8.50 -12.42
C LEU A 260 2.54 -10.02 -12.36
N LYS A 261 2.45 -10.59 -11.16
CA LYS A 261 2.21 -12.02 -10.93
C LYS A 261 0.72 -12.40 -11.01
N ILE A 262 -0.21 -11.47 -10.90
CA ILE A 262 -1.67 -11.74 -10.87
C ILE A 262 -2.15 -12.56 -12.08
N PRO A 263 -1.75 -12.32 -13.34
CA PRO A 263 -2.22 -13.11 -14.48
C PRO A 263 -1.90 -14.59 -14.34
N GLU A 264 -0.75 -14.92 -13.78
CA GLU A 264 -0.37 -16.32 -13.54
C GLU A 264 -1.16 -16.94 -12.39
N LEU A 265 -1.39 -16.18 -11.32
CA LEU A 265 -2.25 -16.62 -10.21
C LEU A 265 -3.68 -16.88 -10.68
N GLU A 266 -4.24 -16.01 -11.52
CA GLU A 266 -5.56 -16.18 -12.11
C GLU A 266 -5.64 -17.45 -12.97
N LYS A 267 -4.58 -17.73 -13.76
CA LYS A 267 -4.46 -18.97 -14.55
C LYS A 267 -4.44 -20.21 -13.66
N GLN A 268 -3.60 -20.20 -12.63
CA GLN A 268 -3.49 -21.31 -11.69
C GLN A 268 -4.80 -21.59 -10.92
N GLU A 269 -5.51 -20.54 -10.49
CA GLU A 269 -6.81 -20.69 -9.82
C GLU A 269 -7.86 -21.30 -10.77
N ARG A 270 -7.85 -20.89 -12.03
CA ARG A 270 -8.74 -21.46 -13.05
C ARG A 270 -8.45 -22.94 -13.30
N GLU A 271 -7.18 -23.30 -13.48
CA GLU A 271 -6.76 -24.70 -13.67
C GLU A 271 -7.13 -25.59 -12.47
N LYS A 272 -6.96 -25.08 -11.25
CA LYS A 272 -7.39 -25.78 -10.03
C LYS A 272 -8.91 -25.97 -9.99
N ALA A 273 -9.68 -24.96 -10.38
CA ALA A 273 -11.14 -25.04 -10.42
C ALA A 273 -11.63 -26.05 -11.46
N GLU A 274 -11.00 -26.07 -12.65
CA GLU A 274 -11.29 -27.03 -13.72
C GLU A 274 -10.95 -28.48 -13.27
N ALA A 275 -9.80 -28.69 -12.65
CA ALA A 275 -9.39 -29.99 -12.12
C ALA A 275 -10.34 -30.49 -11.01
N ALA A 276 -10.78 -29.60 -10.11
CA ALA A 276 -11.76 -29.94 -9.08
C ALA A 276 -13.12 -30.30 -9.66
N ALA A 277 -13.56 -29.59 -10.71
CA ALA A 277 -14.82 -29.88 -11.39
C ALA A 277 -14.78 -31.25 -12.10
N LEU A 278 -13.65 -31.59 -12.75
CA LEU A 278 -13.44 -32.91 -13.36
C LEU A 278 -13.44 -34.04 -12.32
N SER A 279 -12.76 -33.86 -11.20
CA SER A 279 -12.72 -34.88 -10.14
C SER A 279 -14.09 -35.08 -9.48
N GLY A 280 -14.87 -33.99 -9.28
CA GLY A 280 -16.24 -34.06 -8.79
C GLY A 280 -17.19 -34.73 -9.78
N ALA A 281 -17.02 -34.52 -11.08
CA ALA A 281 -17.82 -35.17 -12.12
C ALA A 281 -17.51 -36.68 -12.21
N ILE A 282 -16.26 -37.08 -12.01
CA ILE A 282 -15.84 -38.52 -11.99
C ILE A 282 -16.41 -39.21 -10.73
N GLY A 283 -16.42 -38.53 -9.58
CA GLY A 283 -16.98 -39.06 -8.32
C GLY A 283 -18.52 -39.17 -8.31
N SER A 284 -19.21 -38.41 -9.18
CA SER A 284 -20.68 -38.43 -9.32
C SER A 284 -21.17 -39.31 -10.49
N ALA A 285 -20.29 -40.01 -11.21
CA ALA A 285 -20.73 -40.96 -12.21
C ALA A 285 -21.57 -42.06 -11.53
N PRO A 286 -22.81 -42.33 -12.00
CA PRO A 286 -23.66 -43.33 -11.37
C PRO A 286 -22.95 -44.68 -11.42
N GLU A 287 -22.78 -45.31 -10.26
CA GLU A 287 -22.31 -46.70 -10.18
C GLU A 287 -23.20 -47.51 -11.13
N ILE A 288 -22.60 -48.05 -12.19
CA ILE A 288 -23.30 -49.00 -13.06
C ILE A 288 -23.68 -50.15 -12.15
N PRO A 289 -25.01 -50.47 -11.97
CA PRO A 289 -25.39 -51.52 -11.05
C PRO A 289 -24.76 -52.83 -11.50
N GLN A 290 -23.79 -53.30 -10.75
CA GLN A 290 -23.23 -54.66 -10.93
C GLN A 290 -24.41 -55.61 -10.85
N LYS A 291 -24.88 -56.12 -12.01
CA LYS A 291 -25.83 -57.19 -12.08
C LYS A 291 -25.33 -58.33 -11.21
N SER A 292 -26.00 -58.50 -10.07
CA SER A 292 -25.73 -59.52 -9.07
C SER A 292 -25.62 -60.91 -9.73
N LYS A 293 -24.45 -61.50 -9.70
CA LYS A 293 -24.14 -62.90 -10.10
C LYS A 293 -24.84 -63.92 -9.16
N ARG A 294 -25.89 -63.57 -8.45
CA ARG A 294 -26.57 -64.39 -7.45
C ARG A 294 -27.64 -65.34 -8.00
N ARG A 295 -27.76 -65.51 -9.33
CA ARG A 295 -28.83 -66.38 -9.90
C ARG A 295 -28.34 -67.65 -10.57
N ARG A 296 -27.13 -68.10 -10.37
CA ARG A 296 -26.56 -69.29 -11.05
C ARG A 296 -26.33 -70.50 -10.17
N ASN A 297 -26.62 -70.47 -8.86
CA ASN A 297 -26.38 -71.62 -7.95
C ASN A 297 -27.67 -72.29 -7.43
N LYS A 298 -28.85 -72.05 -8.02
CA LYS A 298 -30.11 -72.68 -7.55
C LYS A 298 -30.64 -73.81 -8.46
N LEU A 299 -29.86 -74.36 -9.36
CA LEU A 299 -30.27 -75.41 -10.29
C LEU A 299 -29.40 -76.71 -10.18
N ARG A 300 -28.74 -76.93 -9.03
CA ARG A 300 -27.82 -78.16 -8.92
C ARG A 300 -28.15 -79.07 -7.76
N ASP A 301 -29.31 -78.99 -7.13
CA ASP A 301 -29.73 -79.99 -6.14
C ASP A 301 -31.13 -80.47 -6.53
N LYS A 302 -31.20 -81.45 -7.44
CA LYS A 302 -32.28 -82.44 -7.56
C LYS A 302 -31.86 -83.70 -6.87
N PRO A 303 -32.57 -84.21 -5.85
CA PRO A 303 -32.34 -85.52 -5.28
C PRO A 303 -32.81 -86.63 -6.25
N THR A 304 -31.94 -87.60 -6.57
CA THR A 304 -32.27 -88.85 -7.21
C THR A 304 -32.89 -89.73 -6.15
N PHE A 305 -34.16 -90.12 -6.35
CA PHE A 305 -34.78 -91.23 -5.68
C PHE A 305 -34.36 -92.53 -6.32
N ASN A 306 -33.91 -93.46 -5.51
CA ASN A 306 -34.22 -94.86 -5.47
C ASN A 306 -34.28 -95.31 -4.03
#